data_f0d05f6c4911a2133283c8c2e96f3028
#
_entry.id   f0d05f6c4911a2133283c8c2e96f3028
#
_cell.length_a   1.000
_cell.length_b   1.000
_cell.length_c   1.000
_cell.angle_alpha   90.00
_cell.angle_beta   90.00
_cell.angle_gamma   90.00
#
_symmetry.space_group_name_H-M   'P 1'
#
loop_
_entity.id
_entity.type
_entity.pdbx_description
1 polymer ?
#
loop_
_entity_poly.entity_id
_entity_poly.type
_entity_poly.pdbx_seq_one_letter_code
_entity_poly.pdbx_strand_id
1 'polypeptide(L)'
;MNIVYATSDNFVDILAVSLASLYETNAHLKLRVWILSYGVTEANKAKLDRLASRYGQTSIEWLEDMTLPAELQSDRGSLSQFGRLFLGTILPESVHQVLYLDGDTVIKGPLDQLVETPFDGAIVMGVSDTFNKQYKQVLGIPADRPMFNSGVLWIDLDAWRQDKIEDKFIAIIQKFQGKVLQADLGILNAALYDRYKQVHPRFNVMTIFYDFDYRSMLAFKQPVNYYSEAILEEAKAQPVVRHFTTCFASKRPWVEGSQVAGVEDFKRYYQGAYIQQEEGLMTRLNRKLPQGLFAPVLGFIQSQVRPRLYRYLKK
;
A
#
# COMPACT_ATOMS: atom_id res chain seq x y z
N MET A 1 -10.66 -10.68 -14.04
CA MET A 1 -9.77 -10.46 -12.86
C MET A 1 -10.53 -9.63 -11.83
N ASN A 2 -10.48 -10.02 -10.55
CA ASN A 2 -11.10 -9.25 -9.46
C ASN A 2 -10.10 -8.25 -8.91
N ILE A 3 -10.54 -6.99 -8.77
CA ILE A 3 -9.76 -5.89 -8.19
C ILE A 3 -10.51 -5.35 -6.99
N VAL A 4 -9.80 -5.03 -5.90
CA VAL A 4 -10.39 -4.41 -4.72
C VAL A 4 -9.66 -3.13 -4.36
N TYR A 5 -10.43 -2.10 -4.07
CA TYR A 5 -9.99 -0.84 -3.46
C TYR A 5 -10.73 -0.61 -2.14
N ALA A 6 -10.16 0.22 -1.29
CA ALA A 6 -10.83 0.78 -0.12
C ALA A 6 -10.68 2.31 -0.14
N THR A 7 -11.78 3.05 0.07
CA THR A 7 -11.73 4.50 -0.01
C THR A 7 -12.75 5.17 0.92
N SER A 8 -12.45 6.42 1.27
CA SER A 8 -13.39 7.36 1.88
C SER A 8 -13.72 8.49 0.90
N ASP A 9 -14.77 9.24 1.18
CA ASP A 9 -15.33 10.24 0.26
C ASP A 9 -14.30 11.27 -0.24
N ASN A 10 -13.46 11.76 0.66
CA ASN A 10 -12.41 12.74 0.35
C ASN A 10 -11.24 12.20 -0.45
N PHE A 11 -11.18 10.88 -0.69
CA PHE A 11 -10.11 10.23 -1.44
C PHE A 11 -10.53 9.77 -2.84
N VAL A 12 -11.80 10.00 -3.21
CA VAL A 12 -12.40 9.52 -4.46
C VAL A 12 -11.68 10.06 -5.70
N ASP A 13 -11.27 11.34 -5.70
CA ASP A 13 -10.57 11.93 -6.83
C ASP A 13 -9.18 11.33 -7.06
N ILE A 14 -8.54 10.89 -5.99
CA ILE A 14 -7.25 10.20 -6.05
C ILE A 14 -7.47 8.77 -6.55
N LEU A 15 -8.46 8.06 -6.02
CA LEU A 15 -8.83 6.73 -6.49
C LEU A 15 -9.23 6.74 -7.98
N ALA A 16 -9.89 7.79 -8.46
CA ALA A 16 -10.25 7.93 -9.87
C ALA A 16 -9.03 7.87 -10.80
N VAL A 17 -7.87 8.36 -10.36
CA VAL A 17 -6.60 8.26 -11.11
C VAL A 17 -6.16 6.82 -11.24
N SER A 18 -6.20 6.06 -10.14
CA SER A 18 -5.84 4.64 -10.15
C SER A 18 -6.77 3.82 -11.06
N LEU A 19 -8.08 4.03 -10.92
CA LEU A 19 -9.09 3.36 -11.76
C LEU A 19 -8.92 3.69 -13.26
N ALA A 20 -8.77 4.96 -13.61
CA ALA A 20 -8.60 5.38 -14.99
C ALA A 20 -7.36 4.75 -15.63
N SER A 21 -6.23 4.80 -14.92
CA SER A 21 -4.98 4.21 -15.38
C SER A 21 -5.07 2.67 -15.48
N LEU A 22 -5.76 2.01 -14.54
CA LEU A 22 -6.01 0.57 -14.57
C LEU A 22 -6.81 0.17 -15.81
N TYR A 23 -7.93 0.86 -16.07
CA TYR A 23 -8.79 0.55 -17.19
C TYR A 23 -8.10 0.80 -18.54
N GLU A 24 -7.32 1.88 -18.65
CA GLU A 24 -6.59 2.20 -19.88
C GLU A 24 -5.50 1.17 -20.19
N THR A 25 -4.71 0.79 -19.22
CA THR A 25 -3.55 -0.10 -19.42
C THR A 25 -3.90 -1.59 -19.45
N ASN A 26 -5.12 -1.96 -18.98
CA ASN A 26 -5.59 -3.34 -18.92
C ASN A 26 -6.94 -3.52 -19.62
N ALA A 27 -7.18 -2.76 -20.69
CA ALA A 27 -8.43 -2.81 -21.47
C ALA A 27 -8.71 -4.19 -22.11
N HIS A 28 -7.69 -5.02 -22.29
CA HIS A 28 -7.78 -6.38 -22.79
C HIS A 28 -8.35 -7.37 -21.76
N LEU A 29 -8.38 -6.98 -20.47
CA LEU A 29 -8.87 -7.82 -19.37
C LEU A 29 -10.32 -7.48 -19.04
N LYS A 30 -11.13 -8.51 -18.76
CA LYS A 30 -12.43 -8.32 -18.12
C LYS A 30 -12.21 -8.09 -16.62
N LEU A 31 -12.34 -6.85 -16.19
CA LEU A 31 -12.14 -6.45 -14.79
C LEU A 31 -13.48 -6.44 -14.05
N ARG A 32 -13.47 -6.95 -12.83
CA ARG A 32 -14.56 -6.81 -11.85
C ARG A 32 -13.99 -6.04 -10.67
N VAL A 33 -14.48 -4.82 -10.48
CA VAL A 33 -13.96 -3.90 -9.47
C VAL A 33 -14.91 -3.82 -8.29
N TRP A 34 -14.36 -4.06 -7.11
CA TRP A 34 -15.00 -3.93 -5.81
C TRP A 34 -14.44 -2.72 -5.09
N ILE A 35 -15.27 -1.88 -4.48
CA ILE A 35 -14.82 -0.76 -3.66
C ILE A 35 -15.44 -0.86 -2.27
N LEU A 36 -14.57 -1.01 -1.27
CA LEU A 36 -14.94 -0.90 0.13
C LEU A 36 -15.18 0.58 0.45
N SER A 37 -16.46 0.94 0.64
CA SER A 37 -16.92 2.31 0.86
C SER A 37 -16.90 2.66 2.35
N TYR A 38 -16.16 3.69 2.68
CA TYR A 38 -16.13 4.27 4.03
C TYR A 38 -16.76 5.67 3.99
N GLY A 39 -18.09 5.70 3.84
CA GLY A 39 -18.87 6.93 3.78
C GLY A 39 -18.74 7.69 2.45
N VAL A 40 -18.57 6.98 1.34
CA VAL A 40 -18.56 7.58 0.01
C VAL A 40 -19.96 8.01 -0.36
N THR A 41 -20.13 9.26 -0.77
CA THR A 41 -21.43 9.83 -1.17
C THR A 41 -21.91 9.26 -2.49
N GLU A 42 -23.24 9.21 -2.70
CA GLU A 42 -23.84 8.74 -3.96
C GLU A 42 -23.34 9.54 -5.18
N ALA A 43 -23.07 10.84 -5.00
CA ALA A 43 -22.51 11.68 -6.06
C ALA A 43 -21.11 11.21 -6.48
N ASN A 44 -20.26 10.85 -5.52
CA ASN A 44 -18.92 10.33 -5.74
C ASN A 44 -18.92 8.89 -6.28
N LYS A 45 -19.84 8.03 -5.82
CA LYS A 45 -20.06 6.71 -6.43
C LYS A 45 -20.43 6.83 -7.91
N ALA A 46 -21.45 7.65 -8.22
CA ALA A 46 -21.85 7.89 -9.59
C ALA A 46 -20.75 8.52 -10.46
N LYS A 47 -19.80 9.26 -9.87
CA LYS A 47 -18.63 9.77 -10.58
C LYS A 47 -17.70 8.63 -11.03
N LEU A 48 -17.42 7.66 -10.16
CA LEU A 48 -16.57 6.52 -10.49
C LEU A 48 -17.26 5.52 -11.42
N ASP A 49 -18.57 5.32 -11.28
CA ASP A 49 -19.35 4.48 -12.20
C ASP A 49 -19.38 5.07 -13.63
N ARG A 50 -19.52 6.39 -13.76
CA ARG A 50 -19.37 7.06 -15.06
C ARG A 50 -17.96 6.92 -15.64
N LEU A 51 -16.93 6.94 -14.76
CA LEU A 51 -15.56 6.70 -15.21
C LEU A 51 -15.42 5.27 -15.77
N ALA A 52 -15.87 4.25 -15.04
CA ALA A 52 -15.83 2.86 -15.50
C ALA A 52 -16.54 2.69 -16.85
N SER A 53 -17.73 3.30 -17.01
CA SER A 53 -18.51 3.26 -18.25
C SER A 53 -17.79 3.88 -19.45
N ARG A 54 -16.99 4.94 -19.25
CA ARG A 54 -16.17 5.56 -20.33
C ARG A 54 -15.11 4.61 -20.89
N TYR A 55 -14.65 3.66 -20.09
CA TYR A 55 -13.68 2.64 -20.50
C TYR A 55 -14.35 1.33 -20.94
N GLY A 56 -15.68 1.31 -21.08
CA GLY A 56 -16.43 0.11 -21.46
C GLY A 56 -16.41 -1.00 -20.41
N GLN A 57 -16.09 -0.65 -19.16
CA GLN A 57 -16.07 -1.60 -18.05
C GLN A 57 -17.46 -1.70 -17.39
N THR A 58 -17.70 -2.80 -16.70
CA THR A 58 -18.90 -3.01 -15.91
C THR A 58 -18.97 -2.04 -14.74
N SER A 59 -20.18 -1.80 -14.20
CA SER A 59 -20.37 -1.01 -12.98
C SER A 59 -19.51 -1.54 -11.84
N ILE A 60 -19.04 -0.62 -11.00
CA ILE A 60 -18.30 -0.92 -9.77
C ILE A 60 -19.25 -1.58 -8.77
N GLU A 61 -18.79 -2.62 -8.09
CA GLU A 61 -19.51 -3.24 -6.99
C GLU A 61 -19.11 -2.56 -5.68
N TRP A 62 -20.05 -1.79 -5.12
CA TRP A 62 -19.85 -1.07 -3.86
C TRP A 62 -20.16 -1.97 -2.67
N LEU A 63 -19.23 -2.04 -1.73
CA LEU A 63 -19.39 -2.77 -0.47
C LEU A 63 -19.42 -1.76 0.68
N GLU A 64 -20.52 -1.75 1.42
CA GLU A 64 -20.78 -0.84 2.52
C GLU A 64 -20.98 -1.60 3.84
N ASP A 65 -21.11 -0.86 4.93
CA ASP A 65 -21.44 -1.42 6.25
C ASP A 65 -20.52 -2.51 6.77
N MET A 66 -19.24 -2.41 6.42
CA MET A 66 -18.24 -3.36 6.89
C MET A 66 -18.00 -3.18 8.39
N THR A 67 -18.30 -4.22 9.16
CA THR A 67 -18.02 -4.24 10.59
C THR A 67 -16.54 -4.51 10.82
N LEU A 68 -15.83 -3.53 11.37
CA LEU A 68 -14.44 -3.67 11.81
C LEU A 68 -14.39 -3.87 13.33
N PRO A 69 -13.37 -4.59 13.86
CA PRO A 69 -13.15 -4.67 15.30
C PRO A 69 -13.11 -3.30 15.96
N ALA A 70 -13.88 -3.13 17.03
CA ALA A 70 -14.04 -1.83 17.72
C ALA A 70 -12.73 -1.30 18.34
N GLU A 71 -11.78 -2.18 18.59
CA GLU A 71 -10.46 -1.85 19.15
C GLU A 71 -9.53 -1.18 18.13
N LEU A 72 -9.81 -1.29 16.82
CA LEU A 72 -8.95 -0.72 15.78
C LEU A 72 -8.88 0.81 15.90
N GLN A 73 -7.66 1.30 15.98
CA GLN A 73 -7.36 2.72 16.04
C GLN A 73 -6.57 3.14 14.80
N SER A 74 -7.12 4.10 14.05
CA SER A 74 -6.41 4.68 12.92
C SER A 74 -5.34 5.65 13.39
N ASP A 75 -4.14 5.51 12.85
CA ASP A 75 -3.03 6.46 13.01
C ASP A 75 -3.14 7.66 12.02
N ARG A 76 -4.06 7.58 11.03
CA ARG A 76 -4.25 8.58 9.97
C ARG A 76 -5.67 9.13 9.87
N GLY A 77 -6.52 8.84 10.85
CA GLY A 77 -7.89 9.34 10.93
C GLY A 77 -8.91 8.62 10.04
N SER A 78 -8.51 7.63 9.24
CA SER A 78 -9.43 6.81 8.43
C SER A 78 -9.30 5.33 8.78
N LEU A 79 -10.44 4.64 8.86
CA LEU A 79 -10.51 3.18 9.05
C LEU A 79 -10.43 2.41 7.73
N SER A 80 -10.51 3.10 6.58
CA SER A 80 -10.50 2.45 5.26
C SER A 80 -9.27 1.56 5.01
N GLN A 81 -8.12 1.90 5.60
CA GLN A 81 -6.92 1.08 5.52
C GLN A 81 -7.08 -0.34 6.10
N PHE A 82 -8.01 -0.55 7.02
CA PHE A 82 -8.22 -1.86 7.65
C PHE A 82 -9.18 -2.77 6.89
N GLY A 83 -9.93 -2.26 5.92
CA GLY A 83 -10.87 -3.07 5.13
C GLY A 83 -10.19 -4.23 4.41
N ARG A 84 -8.95 -4.06 3.95
CA ARG A 84 -8.15 -5.12 3.31
C ARG A 84 -7.86 -6.32 4.20
N LEU A 85 -8.03 -6.20 5.51
CA LEU A 85 -7.81 -7.30 6.46
C LEU A 85 -8.95 -8.32 6.47
N PHE A 86 -10.13 -7.97 5.96
CA PHE A 86 -11.34 -8.78 6.08
C PHE A 86 -11.92 -9.17 4.72
N LEU A 87 -11.08 -9.25 3.68
CA LEU A 87 -11.51 -9.56 2.32
C LEU A 87 -12.08 -10.98 2.18
N GLY A 88 -11.65 -11.93 2.99
CA GLY A 88 -12.17 -13.29 3.02
C GLY A 88 -13.64 -13.34 3.43
N THR A 89 -14.02 -12.53 4.44
CA THR A 89 -15.40 -12.39 4.92
C THR A 89 -16.23 -11.44 4.05
N ILE A 90 -15.65 -10.33 3.59
CA ILE A 90 -16.37 -9.27 2.87
C ILE A 90 -16.72 -9.69 1.45
N LEU A 91 -15.83 -10.40 0.75
CA LEU A 91 -16.05 -10.78 -0.64
C LEU A 91 -16.81 -12.10 -0.75
N PRO A 92 -17.67 -12.26 -1.78
CA PRO A 92 -18.38 -13.50 -2.03
C PRO A 92 -17.45 -14.73 -2.12
N GLU A 93 -17.91 -15.89 -1.69
CA GLU A 93 -17.15 -17.15 -1.78
C GLU A 93 -16.70 -17.50 -3.20
N SER A 94 -17.46 -17.06 -4.22
CA SER A 94 -17.10 -17.24 -5.63
C SER A 94 -15.89 -16.41 -6.09
N VAL A 95 -15.36 -15.55 -5.24
CA VAL A 95 -14.11 -14.79 -5.50
C VAL A 95 -12.95 -15.55 -4.88
N HIS A 96 -12.19 -16.25 -5.72
CA HIS A 96 -11.08 -17.11 -5.28
C HIS A 96 -9.75 -16.37 -5.16
N GLN A 97 -9.54 -15.37 -6.02
CA GLN A 97 -8.33 -14.55 -6.05
C GLN A 97 -8.67 -13.10 -6.31
N VAL A 98 -7.90 -12.19 -5.71
CA VAL A 98 -8.13 -10.76 -5.83
C VAL A 98 -6.83 -9.95 -5.80
N LEU A 99 -6.75 -8.93 -6.64
CA LEU A 99 -5.72 -7.90 -6.55
C LEU A 99 -6.24 -6.73 -5.74
N TYR A 100 -5.66 -6.53 -4.57
CA TYR A 100 -5.88 -5.32 -3.77
C TYR A 100 -4.94 -4.21 -4.26
N LEU A 101 -5.48 -3.01 -4.46
CA LEU A 101 -4.73 -1.81 -4.84
C LEU A 101 -5.07 -0.65 -3.91
N ASP A 102 -4.06 0.08 -3.45
CA ASP A 102 -4.26 1.39 -2.82
C ASP A 102 -4.69 2.44 -3.85
N GLY A 103 -5.57 3.35 -3.45
CA GLY A 103 -6.09 4.38 -4.34
C GLY A 103 -5.04 5.40 -4.83
N ASP A 104 -3.89 5.50 -4.15
CA ASP A 104 -2.79 6.40 -4.54
C ASP A 104 -1.75 5.72 -5.46
N THR A 105 -2.24 4.85 -6.34
CA THR A 105 -1.45 4.19 -7.38
C THR A 105 -1.75 4.74 -8.77
N VAL A 106 -0.80 4.58 -9.68
CA VAL A 106 -0.99 4.74 -11.14
C VAL A 106 -0.52 3.47 -11.81
N ILE A 107 -1.40 2.81 -12.54
CA ILE A 107 -1.10 1.60 -13.29
C ILE A 107 -0.50 2.02 -14.63
N LYS A 108 0.73 1.58 -14.92
CA LYS A 108 1.52 1.98 -16.10
C LYS A 108 1.76 0.86 -17.10
N GLY A 109 1.35 -0.36 -16.74
CA GLY A 109 1.54 -1.52 -17.61
C GLY A 109 0.56 -2.66 -17.30
N PRO A 110 0.62 -3.73 -18.08
CA PRO A 110 -0.26 -4.88 -17.91
C PRO A 110 0.05 -5.63 -16.61
N LEU A 111 -1.04 -6.11 -15.99
CA LEU A 111 -0.98 -6.85 -14.72
C LEU A 111 -0.86 -8.37 -14.92
N ASP A 112 -0.90 -8.85 -16.15
CA ASP A 112 -0.94 -10.27 -16.51
C ASP A 112 0.16 -11.08 -15.80
N GLN A 113 1.40 -10.62 -15.88
CA GLN A 113 2.53 -11.32 -15.25
C GLN A 113 2.40 -11.46 -13.72
N LEU A 114 1.76 -10.51 -13.05
CA LEU A 114 1.54 -10.61 -11.61
C LEU A 114 0.50 -11.68 -11.31
N VAL A 115 -0.63 -11.66 -12.02
CA VAL A 115 -1.76 -12.55 -11.75
C VAL A 115 -1.54 -13.98 -12.26
N GLU A 116 -0.67 -14.17 -13.24
CA GLU A 116 -0.26 -15.48 -13.75
C GLU A 116 0.85 -16.12 -12.90
N THR A 117 1.48 -15.36 -12.01
CA THR A 117 2.51 -15.88 -11.10
C THR A 117 1.88 -16.88 -10.13
N PRO A 118 2.38 -18.13 -10.04
CA PRO A 118 1.83 -19.11 -9.12
C PRO A 118 2.13 -18.74 -7.66
N PHE A 119 1.21 -19.04 -6.76
CA PHE A 119 1.36 -18.75 -5.33
C PHE A 119 2.41 -19.62 -4.63
N ASP A 120 2.63 -20.85 -5.09
CA ASP A 120 3.61 -21.80 -4.53
C ASP A 120 3.47 -21.98 -3.00
N GLY A 121 2.23 -22.03 -2.53
CA GLY A 121 1.88 -22.16 -1.11
C GLY A 121 1.86 -20.84 -0.34
N ALA A 122 2.19 -19.70 -0.93
CA ALA A 122 1.93 -18.40 -0.34
C ALA A 122 0.43 -18.08 -0.34
N ILE A 123 0.01 -17.18 0.53
CA ILE A 123 -1.36 -16.64 0.57
C ILE A 123 -1.39 -15.25 -0.07
N VAL A 124 -0.29 -14.50 0.07
CA VAL A 124 -0.14 -13.17 -0.52
C VAL A 124 1.14 -13.06 -1.32
N MET A 125 1.06 -12.35 -2.43
CA MET A 125 2.22 -11.88 -3.17
C MET A 125 2.23 -10.35 -3.18
N GLY A 126 3.42 -9.77 -3.04
CA GLY A 126 3.59 -8.33 -3.04
C GLY A 126 5.05 -7.93 -3.13
N VAL A 127 5.32 -6.65 -3.04
CA VAL A 127 6.67 -6.09 -3.07
C VAL A 127 7.16 -5.88 -1.64
N SER A 128 8.40 -6.28 -1.35
CA SER A 128 9.02 -6.05 -0.04
C SER A 128 9.14 -4.56 0.25
N ASP A 129 8.75 -4.18 1.47
CA ASP A 129 8.90 -2.83 1.99
C ASP A 129 10.20 -2.68 2.80
N THR A 130 10.57 -1.46 3.08
CA THR A 130 11.85 -1.08 3.68
C THR A 130 11.80 -1.04 5.21
N PHE A 131 11.59 -2.19 5.88
CA PHE A 131 11.53 -2.26 7.34
C PHE A 131 12.73 -2.99 7.95
N ASN A 132 13.29 -2.40 9.02
CA ASN A 132 14.41 -2.97 9.77
C ASN A 132 13.98 -4.06 10.77
N LYS A 133 14.98 -4.75 11.33
CA LYS A 133 14.77 -5.85 12.28
C LYS A 133 14.05 -5.42 13.58
N GLN A 134 14.19 -4.17 14.02
CA GLN A 134 13.57 -3.69 15.25
C GLN A 134 12.04 -3.56 15.12
N TYR A 135 11.56 -3.10 13.98
CA TYR A 135 10.12 -3.11 13.68
C TYR A 135 9.56 -4.53 13.67
N LYS A 136 10.26 -5.45 13.00
CA LYS A 136 9.89 -6.88 12.96
C LYS A 136 9.82 -7.47 14.36
N GLN A 137 10.81 -7.21 15.18
CA GLN A 137 10.86 -7.69 16.56
C GLN A 137 9.68 -7.22 17.41
N VAL A 138 9.21 -5.97 17.23
CA VAL A 138 8.01 -5.46 17.91
C VAL A 138 6.77 -6.24 17.51
N LEU A 139 6.66 -6.60 16.22
CA LEU A 139 5.53 -7.32 15.65
C LEU A 139 5.61 -8.84 15.87
N GLY A 140 6.72 -9.37 16.38
CA GLY A 140 6.94 -10.81 16.52
C GLY A 140 7.37 -11.52 15.24
N ILE A 141 7.84 -10.76 14.24
CA ILE A 141 8.32 -11.30 12.95
C ILE A 141 9.81 -11.66 13.09
N PRO A 142 10.27 -12.82 12.60
CA PRO A 142 11.68 -13.18 12.58
C PRO A 142 12.52 -12.12 11.85
N ALA A 143 13.72 -11.84 12.37
CA ALA A 143 14.54 -10.72 11.90
C ALA A 143 15.00 -10.87 10.44
N ASP A 144 15.14 -12.09 9.96
CA ASP A 144 15.57 -12.46 8.59
C ASP A 144 14.42 -12.45 7.57
N ARG A 145 13.15 -12.41 8.00
CA ARG A 145 12.01 -12.39 7.09
C ARG A 145 11.78 -10.98 6.53
N PRO A 146 11.56 -10.81 5.21
CA PRO A 146 11.15 -9.52 4.67
C PRO A 146 9.74 -9.15 5.16
N MET A 147 9.43 -7.87 5.17
CA MET A 147 8.05 -7.37 5.28
C MET A 147 7.61 -6.85 3.92
N PHE A 148 6.36 -7.05 3.58
CA PHE A 148 5.77 -6.57 2.33
C PHE A 148 4.95 -5.29 2.52
N ASN A 149 4.86 -4.48 1.47
CA ASN A 149 3.98 -3.33 1.42
C ASN A 149 2.53 -3.77 1.20
N SER A 150 1.59 -3.15 1.91
CA SER A 150 0.18 -3.53 1.88
C SER A 150 -0.63 -2.92 0.74
N GLY A 151 -0.05 -2.02 -0.05
CA GLY A 151 -0.81 -1.25 -1.04
C GLY A 151 -1.00 -1.91 -2.42
N VAL A 152 -0.25 -2.98 -2.71
CA VAL A 152 -0.44 -3.81 -3.92
C VAL A 152 -0.24 -5.26 -3.52
N LEU A 153 -1.33 -6.02 -3.44
CA LEU A 153 -1.32 -7.41 -2.98
C LEU A 153 -2.14 -8.30 -3.92
N TRP A 154 -1.52 -9.33 -4.49
CA TRP A 154 -2.21 -10.43 -5.12
C TRP A 154 -2.49 -11.50 -4.07
N ILE A 155 -3.76 -11.84 -3.85
CA ILE A 155 -4.23 -12.63 -2.70
C ILE A 155 -4.96 -13.86 -3.17
N ASP A 156 -4.59 -15.02 -2.63
CA ASP A 156 -5.34 -16.27 -2.69
C ASP A 156 -6.38 -16.28 -1.56
N LEU A 157 -7.63 -15.96 -1.89
CA LEU A 157 -8.71 -15.90 -0.91
C LEU A 157 -9.18 -17.27 -0.44
N ASP A 158 -8.99 -18.32 -1.22
CA ASP A 158 -9.33 -19.67 -0.79
C ASP A 158 -8.37 -20.13 0.32
N ALA A 159 -7.07 -19.95 0.11
CA ALA A 159 -6.07 -20.24 1.14
C ALA A 159 -6.22 -19.30 2.36
N TRP A 160 -6.57 -18.03 2.15
CA TRP A 160 -6.84 -17.05 3.21
C TRP A 160 -7.99 -17.50 4.11
N ARG A 161 -9.12 -17.95 3.52
CA ARG A 161 -10.28 -18.45 4.24
C ARG A 161 -9.98 -19.78 4.93
N GLN A 162 -9.35 -20.73 4.22
CA GLN A 162 -8.97 -22.04 4.74
C GLN A 162 -8.06 -21.94 5.97
N ASP A 163 -7.06 -21.07 5.94
CA ASP A 163 -6.09 -20.86 7.01
C ASP A 163 -6.60 -19.91 8.11
N LYS A 164 -7.85 -19.43 8.00
CA LYS A 164 -8.50 -18.52 8.95
C LYS A 164 -7.64 -17.30 9.29
N ILE A 165 -7.13 -16.65 8.24
CA ILE A 165 -6.17 -15.55 8.41
C ILE A 165 -6.78 -14.38 9.18
N GLU A 166 -8.08 -14.12 9.04
CA GLU A 166 -8.77 -13.05 9.75
C GLU A 166 -8.83 -13.27 11.26
N ASP A 167 -8.93 -14.53 11.72
CA ASP A 167 -8.82 -14.87 13.14
C ASP A 167 -7.44 -14.52 13.70
N LYS A 168 -6.38 -14.74 12.90
CA LYS A 168 -5.01 -14.33 13.28
C LYS A 168 -4.90 -12.80 13.38
N PHE A 169 -5.54 -12.04 12.47
CA PHE A 169 -5.59 -10.58 12.56
C PHE A 169 -6.30 -10.12 13.83
N ILE A 170 -7.45 -10.69 14.15
CA ILE A 170 -8.19 -10.36 15.36
C ILE A 170 -7.32 -10.62 16.61
N ALA A 171 -6.64 -11.76 16.67
CA ALA A 171 -5.74 -12.07 17.79
C ALA A 171 -4.58 -11.07 17.91
N ILE A 172 -4.01 -10.60 16.79
CA ILE A 172 -2.96 -9.56 16.76
C ILE A 172 -3.54 -8.22 17.23
N ILE A 173 -4.71 -7.82 16.72
CA ILE A 173 -5.38 -6.58 17.11
C ILE A 173 -5.64 -6.56 18.61
N GLN A 174 -6.18 -7.64 19.18
CA GLN A 174 -6.42 -7.78 20.62
C GLN A 174 -5.13 -7.74 21.43
N LYS A 175 -4.11 -8.50 21.02
CA LYS A 175 -2.78 -8.50 21.67
C LYS A 175 -2.18 -7.11 21.76
N PHE A 176 -2.40 -6.28 20.75
CA PHE A 176 -1.90 -4.93 20.68
C PHE A 176 -2.94 -3.86 21.07
N GLN A 177 -4.10 -4.25 21.58
CA GLN A 177 -5.19 -3.35 21.99
C GLN A 177 -5.55 -2.32 20.90
N GLY A 178 -5.62 -2.78 19.65
CA GLY A 178 -5.88 -1.94 18.48
C GLY A 178 -4.73 -1.05 18.00
N LYS A 179 -3.65 -0.92 18.77
CA LYS A 179 -2.49 -0.05 18.47
C LYS A 179 -1.34 -0.85 17.87
N VAL A 180 -1.54 -1.44 16.69
CA VAL A 180 -0.48 -2.22 16.02
C VAL A 180 0.50 -1.27 15.32
N LEU A 181 1.80 -1.49 15.49
CA LEU A 181 2.84 -0.72 14.81
C LEU A 181 2.70 -0.87 13.30
N GLN A 182 2.60 0.22 12.55
CA GLN A 182 2.31 0.30 11.12
C GLN A 182 0.87 -0.16 10.75
N ALA A 183 -0.06 -0.12 11.68
CA ALA A 183 -1.48 -0.38 11.45
C ALA A 183 -1.76 -1.66 10.63
N ASP A 184 -2.52 -1.59 9.53
CA ASP A 184 -2.85 -2.71 8.64
C ASP A 184 -1.63 -3.45 8.11
N LEU A 185 -0.59 -2.72 7.69
CA LEU A 185 0.66 -3.30 7.20
C LEU A 185 1.34 -4.15 8.28
N GLY A 186 1.33 -3.68 9.53
CA GLY A 186 1.88 -4.41 10.68
C GLY A 186 1.11 -5.69 10.97
N ILE A 187 -0.23 -5.63 10.93
CA ILE A 187 -1.13 -6.77 11.16
C ILE A 187 -0.92 -7.84 10.07
N LEU A 188 -0.98 -7.43 8.79
CA LEU A 188 -0.76 -8.31 7.64
C LEU A 188 0.57 -9.05 7.75
N ASN A 189 1.65 -8.30 7.97
CA ASN A 189 2.99 -8.90 8.03
C ASN A 189 3.19 -9.79 9.26
N ALA A 190 2.62 -9.45 10.42
CA ALA A 190 2.71 -10.29 11.62
C ALA A 190 1.99 -11.64 11.46
N ALA A 191 0.91 -11.68 10.66
CA ALA A 191 0.14 -12.90 10.42
C ALA A 191 0.65 -13.73 9.22
N LEU A 192 1.31 -13.10 8.24
CA LEU A 192 1.57 -13.69 6.93
C LEU A 192 3.06 -13.72 6.53
N TYR A 193 4.01 -13.39 7.41
CA TYR A 193 5.44 -13.33 7.08
C TYR A 193 6.00 -14.66 6.52
N ASP A 194 5.42 -15.78 6.84
CA ASP A 194 5.78 -17.13 6.39
C ASP A 194 4.92 -17.65 5.22
N ARG A 195 3.86 -16.91 4.86
CA ARG A 195 2.93 -17.21 3.75
C ARG A 195 2.95 -16.11 2.68
N TYR A 196 4.05 -15.39 2.60
CA TYR A 196 4.29 -14.30 1.66
C TYR A 196 5.29 -14.71 0.58
N LYS A 197 4.97 -14.39 -0.68
CA LYS A 197 5.87 -14.51 -1.83
C LYS A 197 6.25 -13.13 -2.34
N GLN A 198 7.54 -12.86 -2.36
CA GLN A 198 8.10 -11.64 -2.91
C GLN A 198 8.01 -11.64 -4.43
N VAL A 199 7.51 -10.53 -5.01
CA VAL A 199 7.47 -10.31 -6.46
C VAL A 199 8.43 -9.18 -6.87
N HIS A 200 8.62 -9.01 -8.18
CA HIS A 200 9.49 -7.96 -8.73
C HIS A 200 8.99 -6.57 -8.32
N PRO A 201 9.86 -5.64 -7.88
CA PRO A 201 9.45 -4.33 -7.34
C PRO A 201 8.74 -3.44 -8.36
N ARG A 202 8.79 -3.73 -9.66
CA ARG A 202 8.01 -3.00 -10.69
C ARG A 202 6.49 -3.04 -10.48
N PHE A 203 5.99 -4.04 -9.73
CA PHE A 203 4.57 -4.16 -9.40
C PHE A 203 4.13 -3.28 -8.23
N ASN A 204 5.05 -2.59 -7.57
CA ASN A 204 4.74 -1.60 -6.53
C ASN A 204 5.94 -0.66 -6.33
N VAL A 205 6.18 0.22 -7.33
CA VAL A 205 7.31 1.16 -7.28
C VAL A 205 6.98 2.32 -6.36
N MET A 206 7.47 2.24 -5.14
CA MET A 206 7.19 3.18 -4.05
C MET A 206 7.98 4.49 -4.17
N THR A 207 7.46 5.57 -3.57
CA THR A 207 8.08 6.89 -3.59
C THR A 207 9.51 6.89 -3.06
N ILE A 208 9.80 6.09 -2.03
CA ILE A 208 11.13 6.03 -1.43
C ILE A 208 12.22 5.56 -2.39
N PHE A 209 11.87 4.81 -3.45
CA PHE A 209 12.85 4.34 -4.45
C PHE A 209 13.39 5.49 -5.32
N TYR A 210 12.66 6.59 -5.40
CA TYR A 210 13.07 7.79 -6.13
C TYR A 210 13.64 8.87 -5.22
N ASP A 211 13.14 8.96 -4.00
CA ASP A 211 13.49 10.03 -3.06
C ASP A 211 14.90 9.88 -2.47
N PHE A 212 15.43 8.65 -2.48
CA PHE A 212 16.77 8.32 -1.97
C PHE A 212 17.56 7.52 -3.00
N ASP A 213 18.87 7.77 -3.07
CA ASP A 213 19.77 6.81 -3.70
C ASP A 213 19.77 5.47 -2.91
N TYR A 214 20.20 4.40 -3.56
CA TYR A 214 20.12 3.06 -2.99
C TYR A 214 20.86 2.94 -1.64
N ARG A 215 22.07 3.48 -1.54
CA ARG A 215 22.89 3.41 -0.32
C ARG A 215 22.25 4.20 0.82
N SER A 216 21.77 5.40 0.54
CA SER A 216 21.07 6.26 1.50
C SER A 216 19.77 5.63 1.97
N MET A 217 19.00 4.99 1.08
CA MET A 217 17.80 4.23 1.43
C MET A 217 18.13 3.06 2.36
N LEU A 218 19.17 2.28 2.08
CA LEU A 218 19.61 1.19 2.95
C LEU A 218 20.10 1.70 4.32
N ALA A 219 20.86 2.80 4.35
CA ALA A 219 21.32 3.40 5.60
C ALA A 219 20.16 3.92 6.46
N PHE A 220 19.14 4.51 5.82
CA PHE A 220 17.94 5.02 6.47
C PHE A 220 17.02 3.93 6.98
N LYS A 221 16.66 2.98 6.13
CA LYS A 221 15.60 1.99 6.39
C LYS A 221 16.10 0.66 6.92
N GLN A 222 17.33 0.30 6.63
CA GLN A 222 18.00 -0.94 7.05
C GLN A 222 17.15 -2.21 6.80
N PRO A 223 16.60 -2.38 5.59
CA PRO A 223 15.80 -3.55 5.27
C PRO A 223 16.65 -4.83 5.30
N VAL A 224 16.01 -5.98 5.43
CA VAL A 224 16.68 -7.29 5.45
C VAL A 224 16.17 -8.13 4.29
N ASN A 225 17.08 -8.82 3.60
CA ASN A 225 16.78 -9.65 2.43
C ASN A 225 16.02 -8.87 1.36
N TYR A 226 16.60 -7.72 1.00
CA TYR A 226 16.00 -6.75 0.10
C TYR A 226 16.51 -6.89 -1.33
N TYR A 227 15.86 -6.22 -2.27
CA TYR A 227 16.27 -6.18 -3.68
C TYR A 227 17.65 -5.57 -3.86
N SER A 228 18.38 -6.00 -4.89
CA SER A 228 19.61 -5.33 -5.31
C SER A 228 19.32 -3.96 -5.96
N GLU A 229 20.34 -3.11 -6.04
CA GLU A 229 20.25 -1.82 -6.71
C GLU A 229 19.79 -1.97 -8.18
N ALA A 230 20.38 -2.92 -8.90
CA ALA A 230 20.04 -3.18 -10.31
C ALA A 230 18.57 -3.51 -10.51
N ILE A 231 17.97 -4.35 -9.64
CA ILE A 231 16.55 -4.70 -9.70
C ILE A 231 15.65 -3.50 -9.41
N LEU A 232 16.05 -2.63 -8.46
CA LEU A 232 15.28 -1.40 -8.18
C LEU A 232 15.38 -0.39 -9.31
N GLU A 233 16.55 -0.22 -9.94
CA GLU A 233 16.71 0.65 -11.11
C GLU A 233 15.90 0.15 -12.31
N GLU A 234 15.88 -1.16 -12.57
CA GLU A 234 15.01 -1.76 -13.58
C GLU A 234 13.53 -1.46 -13.29
N ALA A 235 13.10 -1.66 -12.04
CA ALA A 235 11.72 -1.39 -11.65
C ALA A 235 11.33 0.09 -11.82
N LYS A 236 12.24 1.01 -11.52
CA LYS A 236 12.03 2.45 -11.71
C LYS A 236 11.96 2.85 -13.19
N ALA A 237 12.73 2.19 -14.03
CA ALA A 237 12.75 2.44 -15.47
C ALA A 237 11.47 1.92 -16.16
N GLN A 238 10.92 0.79 -15.69
CA GLN A 238 9.75 0.14 -16.28
C GLN A 238 8.71 -0.22 -15.20
N PRO A 239 8.12 0.76 -14.50
CA PRO A 239 7.13 0.50 -13.48
C PRO A 239 5.82 -0.02 -14.10
N VAL A 240 5.27 -1.10 -13.54
CA VAL A 240 3.92 -1.58 -13.84
C VAL A 240 2.91 -0.88 -12.94
N VAL A 241 3.23 -0.74 -11.65
CA VAL A 241 2.43 0.03 -10.70
C VAL A 241 3.32 1.07 -10.02
N ARG A 242 3.05 2.35 -10.24
CA ARG A 242 3.65 3.46 -9.48
C ARG A 242 2.77 3.75 -8.28
N HIS A 243 3.30 3.59 -7.08
CA HIS A 243 2.59 3.82 -5.83
C HIS A 243 3.15 5.06 -5.14
N PHE A 244 2.32 6.08 -4.98
CA PHE A 244 2.70 7.34 -4.34
C PHE A 244 2.65 7.23 -2.82
N THR A 245 3.42 6.31 -2.24
CA THR A 245 3.54 6.13 -0.79
C THR A 245 4.01 7.38 -0.08
N THR A 246 3.66 7.54 1.19
CA THR A 246 4.13 8.67 2.00
C THR A 246 5.64 8.61 2.18
N CYS A 247 6.33 9.66 1.73
CA CYS A 247 7.72 9.91 2.05
C CYS A 247 7.87 11.38 2.46
N PHE A 248 8.62 11.65 3.53
CA PHE A 248 8.82 13.03 3.98
C PHE A 248 9.67 13.86 3.02
N ALA A 249 10.41 13.23 2.13
CA ALA A 249 11.27 13.92 1.16
C ALA A 249 10.47 14.54 0.01
N SER A 250 9.30 14.00 -0.34
CA SER A 250 8.44 14.46 -1.42
C SER A 250 7.03 14.80 -0.95
N LYS A 251 6.39 15.76 -1.61
CA LYS A 251 4.95 16.01 -1.51
C LYS A 251 4.18 14.97 -2.33
N ARG A 252 2.96 14.64 -1.90
CA ARG A 252 2.05 13.77 -2.66
C ARG A 252 1.66 14.44 -3.99
N PRO A 253 1.33 13.67 -5.06
CA PRO A 253 1.08 14.23 -6.38
C PRO A 253 -0.14 15.18 -6.45
N TRP A 254 -1.10 15.04 -5.54
CA TRP A 254 -2.27 15.92 -5.43
C TRP A 254 -2.03 17.16 -4.54
N VAL A 255 -0.80 17.36 -4.08
CA VAL A 255 -0.41 18.57 -3.34
C VAL A 255 0.14 19.58 -4.34
N GLU A 256 -0.29 20.84 -4.23
CA GLU A 256 0.17 21.91 -5.12
C GLU A 256 1.69 22.07 -5.11
N GLY A 257 2.25 22.24 -6.31
CA GLY A 257 3.69 22.34 -6.50
C GLY A 257 4.46 21.05 -6.24
N SER A 258 3.80 19.87 -6.20
CA SER A 258 4.48 18.59 -6.11
C SER A 258 5.37 18.32 -7.32
N GLN A 259 6.59 17.87 -7.04
CA GLN A 259 7.58 17.42 -8.03
C GLN A 259 7.98 15.95 -7.81
N VAL A 260 7.11 15.19 -7.14
CA VAL A 260 7.37 13.76 -6.89
C VAL A 260 7.56 13.01 -8.22
N ALA A 261 8.51 12.09 -8.25
CA ALA A 261 8.78 11.30 -9.45
C ALA A 261 7.51 10.59 -9.95
N GLY A 262 7.18 10.75 -11.23
CA GLY A 262 5.95 10.23 -11.84
C GLY A 262 4.72 11.11 -11.62
N VAL A 263 4.86 12.35 -11.15
CA VAL A 263 3.73 13.28 -10.94
C VAL A 263 2.96 13.55 -12.24
N GLU A 264 3.62 13.56 -13.38
CA GLU A 264 2.95 13.79 -14.68
C GLU A 264 2.05 12.60 -15.07
N ASP A 265 2.44 11.38 -14.73
CA ASP A 265 1.58 10.20 -14.90
C ASP A 265 0.29 10.33 -14.08
N PHE A 266 0.38 10.85 -12.87
CA PHE A 266 -0.78 11.12 -12.01
C PHE A 266 -1.65 12.24 -12.57
N LYS A 267 -1.05 13.39 -12.94
CA LYS A 267 -1.75 14.56 -13.49
C LYS A 267 -2.56 14.25 -14.74
N ARG A 268 -2.11 13.30 -15.55
CA ARG A 268 -2.81 12.86 -16.78
C ARG A 268 -4.27 12.47 -16.51
N TYR A 269 -4.54 11.88 -15.35
CA TYR A 269 -5.88 11.38 -14.98
C TYR A 269 -6.56 12.23 -13.90
N TYR A 270 -5.81 13.07 -13.18
CA TYR A 270 -6.32 13.78 -12.01
C TYR A 270 -7.21 14.97 -12.41
N GLN A 271 -8.44 14.96 -11.90
CA GLN A 271 -9.42 16.02 -12.11
C GLN A 271 -9.88 16.68 -10.81
N GLY A 272 -9.29 16.32 -9.68
CA GLY A 272 -9.61 16.89 -8.37
C GLY A 272 -8.93 18.23 -8.11
N ALA A 273 -9.29 18.84 -6.99
CA ALA A 273 -8.61 20.04 -6.52
C ALA A 273 -7.27 19.71 -5.87
N TYR A 274 -6.25 20.51 -6.17
CA TYR A 274 -4.97 20.39 -5.47
C TYR A 274 -5.07 20.96 -4.06
N ILE A 275 -4.47 20.26 -3.09
CA ILE A 275 -4.45 20.72 -1.71
C ILE A 275 -3.19 21.54 -1.41
N GLN A 276 -3.33 22.55 -0.58
CA GLN A 276 -2.19 23.29 -0.02
C GLN A 276 -1.60 22.49 1.15
N GLN A 277 -0.31 22.30 1.16
CA GLN A 277 0.42 21.66 2.24
C GLN A 277 1.74 22.39 2.50
N GLU A 278 1.93 22.84 3.73
CA GLU A 278 3.21 23.40 4.13
C GLU A 278 4.30 22.33 4.15
N GLU A 279 5.51 22.76 3.82
CA GLU A 279 6.67 21.88 3.82
C GLU A 279 7.10 21.57 5.27
N GLY A 280 7.10 20.30 5.64
CA GLY A 280 7.50 19.86 6.96
C GLY A 280 9.00 20.08 7.24
N LEU A 281 9.37 20.14 8.52
CA LEU A 281 10.76 20.32 8.95
C LEU A 281 11.70 19.26 8.35
N MET A 282 11.29 17.99 8.34
CA MET A 282 12.09 16.88 7.80
C MET A 282 12.33 17.01 6.30
N THR A 283 11.35 17.48 5.55
CA THR A 283 11.49 17.77 4.11
C THR A 283 12.52 18.88 3.86
N ARG A 284 12.43 19.96 4.65
CA ARG A 284 13.39 21.08 4.58
C ARG A 284 14.82 20.63 4.91
N LEU A 285 14.99 19.78 5.93
CA LEU A 285 16.30 19.24 6.33
C LEU A 285 16.86 18.30 5.24
N ASN A 286 16.04 17.40 4.69
CA ASN A 286 16.46 16.50 3.62
C ASN A 286 16.93 17.24 2.37
N ARG A 287 16.29 18.39 2.02
CA ARG A 287 16.70 19.21 0.88
C ARG A 287 18.03 19.95 1.12
N LYS A 288 18.31 20.32 2.38
CA LYS A 288 19.50 21.13 2.72
C LYS A 288 20.74 20.30 3.06
N LEU A 289 20.56 19.06 3.48
CA LEU A 289 21.65 18.19 3.95
C LEU A 289 21.98 17.11 2.92
N PRO A 290 23.26 16.77 2.71
CA PRO A 290 23.64 15.62 1.90
C PRO A 290 22.99 14.35 2.38
N GLN A 291 22.35 13.58 1.50
CA GLN A 291 21.64 12.34 1.86
C GLN A 291 22.55 11.34 2.59
N GLY A 292 23.82 11.22 2.18
CA GLY A 292 24.80 10.33 2.80
C GLY A 292 25.07 10.64 4.28
N LEU A 293 24.85 11.88 4.75
CA LEU A 293 24.95 12.27 6.16
C LEU A 293 23.60 12.18 6.88
N PHE A 294 22.53 12.58 6.22
CA PHE A 294 21.21 12.66 6.82
C PHE A 294 20.55 11.29 6.98
N ALA A 295 20.67 10.41 5.99
CA ALA A 295 20.04 9.09 6.01
C ALA A 295 20.51 8.17 7.15
N PRO A 296 21.81 8.08 7.52
CA PRO A 296 22.24 7.29 8.67
C PRO A 296 21.68 7.81 10.01
N VAL A 297 21.60 9.15 10.18
CA VAL A 297 21.01 9.75 11.40
C VAL A 297 19.53 9.38 11.51
N LEU A 298 18.79 9.50 10.42
CA LEU A 298 17.39 9.06 10.36
C LEU A 298 17.26 7.56 10.61
N GLY A 299 18.16 6.77 10.05
CA GLY A 299 18.22 5.32 10.25
C GLY A 299 18.39 4.96 11.71
N PHE A 300 19.28 5.65 12.43
CA PHE A 300 19.45 5.48 13.87
C PHE A 300 18.16 5.83 14.63
N ILE A 301 17.54 6.96 14.33
CA ILE A 301 16.28 7.36 14.98
C ILE A 301 15.18 6.32 14.71
N GLN A 302 14.99 5.89 13.46
CA GLN A 302 13.97 4.90 13.11
C GLN A 302 14.25 3.51 13.66
N SER A 303 15.49 3.08 13.72
CA SER A 303 15.84 1.74 14.18
C SER A 303 15.96 1.62 15.69
N GLN A 304 16.47 2.65 16.38
CA GLN A 304 16.77 2.57 17.81
C GLN A 304 15.80 3.34 18.69
N VAL A 305 15.35 4.53 18.25
CA VAL A 305 14.52 5.40 19.09
C VAL A 305 13.04 5.07 18.96
N ARG A 306 12.51 5.07 17.74
CA ARG A 306 11.06 4.91 17.49
C ARG A 306 10.47 3.57 17.97
N PRO A 307 11.10 2.40 17.75
CA PRO A 307 10.58 1.13 18.26
C PRO A 307 10.62 1.02 19.79
N ARG A 308 11.63 1.66 20.43
CA ARG A 308 11.72 1.70 21.90
C ARG A 308 10.63 2.58 22.50
N LEU A 309 10.43 3.79 21.95
CA LEU A 309 9.34 4.68 22.36
C LEU A 309 7.97 3.97 22.21
N TYR A 310 7.75 3.24 21.12
CA TYR A 310 6.53 2.49 20.92
C TYR A 310 6.30 1.42 22.00
N ARG A 311 7.34 0.75 22.48
CA ARG A 311 7.25 -0.20 23.62
C ARG A 311 6.96 0.49 24.95
N TYR A 312 7.45 1.72 25.14
CA TYR A 312 7.23 2.50 26.37
C TYR A 312 5.80 3.07 26.43
N LEU A 313 5.27 3.56 25.33
CA LEU A 313 3.92 4.14 25.25
C LEU A 313 2.81 3.09 25.35
N LYS A 314 3.17 1.80 25.37
CA LYS A 314 2.25 0.66 25.52
C LYS A 314 2.22 0.03 26.90
N LYS A 315 3.08 0.49 27.80
CA LYS A 315 2.97 0.14 29.22
C LYS A 315 2.05 1.12 29.93
#